data_2d81531a6964e756834eb94f186f0e14
#
_entry.id   2d81531a6964e756834eb94f186f0e14
#
_cell.length_a   1.000
_cell.length_b   1.000
_cell.length_c   1.000
_cell.angle_alpha   90.00
_cell.angle_beta   90.00
_cell.angle_gamma   90.00
#
_symmetry.space_group_name_H-M   'P 1'
#
loop_
_entity.id
_entity.type
_entity.pdbx_description
1 polymer ?
#
loop_
_entity_poly.entity_id
_entity_poly.type
_entity_poly.pdbx_seq_one_letter_code
_entity_poly.pdbx_strand_id
1 'polypeptide(L)'
;MTAILDEVATLNLLTELEPVVEKELNRHIAIAKEWFPHDYIPWDEARNFAHLGGKDWTPEERRFSEAARTSLIINLLTEDNLPSYHHEIATIFGRDGAWGEWVGRWTAEEGRHGTAIRDYLVVTRAVDPVELER
;
A
#
# COMPACT_ATOMS: atom_id res chain seq x y z
N MET A 1 -4.01 -4.46 36.50
CA MET A 1 -4.27 -3.03 36.87
C MET A 1 -3.52 -2.07 35.95
N THR A 2 -2.25 -2.28 35.65
CA THR A 2 -1.45 -1.46 34.71
C THR A 2 -2.05 -1.41 33.30
N ALA A 3 -2.40 -2.55 32.70
CA ALA A 3 -2.96 -2.63 31.35
C ALA A 3 -4.29 -1.85 31.18
N ILE A 4 -5.17 -1.88 32.17
CA ILE A 4 -6.44 -1.14 32.14
C ILE A 4 -6.19 0.38 32.24
N LEU A 5 -5.21 0.80 33.03
CA LEU A 5 -4.84 2.21 33.12
C LEU A 5 -4.23 2.71 31.81
N ASP A 6 -3.46 1.88 31.14
CA ASP A 6 -2.88 2.20 29.83
C ASP A 6 -3.97 2.33 28.75
N GLU A 7 -4.97 1.45 28.78
CA GLU A 7 -6.12 1.49 27.86
C GLU A 7 -6.96 2.75 28.06
N VAL A 8 -7.28 3.11 29.31
CA VAL A 8 -8.02 4.35 29.63
C VAL A 8 -7.23 5.58 29.21
N ALA A 9 -5.92 5.61 29.44
CA ALA A 9 -5.07 6.71 29.02
C ALA A 9 -5.03 6.85 27.48
N THR A 10 -4.97 5.75 26.76
CA THR A 10 -5.03 5.73 25.29
C THR A 10 -6.36 6.27 24.77
N LEU A 11 -7.50 5.83 25.31
CA LEU A 11 -8.82 6.34 24.93
C LEU A 11 -8.98 7.83 25.19
N ASN A 12 -8.48 8.33 26.32
CA ASN A 12 -8.50 9.76 26.65
C ASN A 12 -7.67 10.56 25.63
N LEU A 13 -6.49 10.07 25.26
CA LEU A 13 -5.60 10.72 24.31
C LEU A 13 -6.23 10.77 22.91
N LEU A 14 -6.84 9.67 22.44
CA LEU A 14 -7.53 9.63 21.16
C LEU A 14 -8.68 10.62 21.11
N THR A 15 -9.47 10.71 22.19
CA THR A 15 -10.58 11.67 22.31
C THR A 15 -10.08 13.12 22.29
N GLU A 16 -8.99 13.40 23.00
CA GLU A 16 -8.39 14.75 23.04
C GLU A 16 -7.85 15.15 21.66
N LEU A 17 -7.26 14.23 20.92
CA LEU A 17 -6.65 14.51 19.62
C LEU A 17 -7.66 14.51 18.45
N GLU A 18 -8.85 13.95 18.63
CA GLU A 18 -9.83 13.80 17.53
C GLU A 18 -10.11 15.11 16.76
N PRO A 19 -10.28 16.28 17.40
CA PRO A 19 -10.48 17.53 16.66
C PRO A 19 -9.28 17.95 15.80
N VAL A 20 -8.08 17.57 16.21
CA VAL A 20 -6.85 17.83 15.45
C VAL A 20 -6.80 16.89 14.24
N VAL A 21 -7.15 15.62 14.42
CA VAL A 21 -7.22 14.63 13.34
C VAL A 21 -8.25 15.04 12.28
N GLU A 22 -9.45 15.46 12.71
CA GLU A 22 -10.48 15.96 11.80
C GLU A 22 -9.97 17.15 10.96
N LYS A 23 -9.34 18.11 11.59
CA LYS A 23 -8.76 19.28 10.93
C LYS A 23 -7.71 18.88 9.91
N GLU A 24 -6.76 18.00 10.28
CA GLU A 24 -5.67 17.60 9.39
C GLU A 24 -6.14 16.68 8.28
N LEU A 25 -7.11 15.81 8.54
CA LEU A 25 -7.76 14.99 7.52
C LEU A 25 -8.47 15.87 6.48
N ASN A 26 -9.26 16.84 6.92
CA ASN A 26 -9.94 17.79 6.03
C ASN A 26 -8.93 18.60 5.21
N ARG A 27 -7.81 19.02 5.82
CA ARG A 27 -6.72 19.70 5.11
C ARG A 27 -6.11 18.77 4.05
N HIS A 28 -5.82 17.52 4.40
CA HIS A 28 -5.29 16.54 3.45
C HIS A 28 -6.23 16.34 2.26
N ILE A 29 -7.51 16.10 2.51
CA ILE A 29 -8.51 15.90 1.46
C ILE A 29 -8.61 17.11 0.53
N ALA A 30 -8.53 18.32 1.09
CA ALA A 30 -8.64 19.54 0.30
C ALA A 30 -7.44 19.81 -0.63
N ILE A 31 -6.25 19.32 -0.28
CA ILE A 31 -5.02 19.57 -1.06
C ILE A 31 -4.48 18.33 -1.79
N ALA A 32 -4.98 17.14 -1.47
CA ALA A 32 -4.54 15.90 -2.08
C ALA A 32 -4.80 15.93 -3.58
N LYS A 33 -3.79 15.59 -4.37
CA LYS A 33 -3.93 15.41 -5.81
C LYS A 33 -4.31 13.96 -6.09
N GLU A 34 -5.38 13.78 -6.81
CA GLU A 34 -5.79 12.46 -7.25
C GLU A 34 -4.74 11.87 -8.20
N TRP A 35 -4.43 10.61 -8.02
CA TRP A 35 -3.57 9.84 -8.89
C TRP A 35 -4.04 8.38 -8.94
N PHE A 36 -3.74 7.70 -10.03
CA PHE A 36 -4.17 6.33 -10.25
C PHE A 36 -2.98 5.43 -10.61
N PRO A 37 -2.93 4.19 -10.09
CA PRO A 37 -1.84 3.26 -10.37
C PRO A 37 -1.59 3.07 -11.87
N HIS A 38 -2.65 2.97 -12.68
CA HIS A 38 -2.54 2.73 -14.11
C HIS A 38 -1.83 3.83 -14.90
N ASP A 39 -1.75 5.07 -14.36
CA ASP A 39 -1.04 6.18 -15.01
C ASP A 39 0.49 6.00 -14.99
N TYR A 40 0.98 5.13 -14.11
CA TYR A 40 2.41 4.89 -13.90
C TYR A 40 2.92 3.62 -14.58
N ILE A 41 2.05 2.86 -15.24
CA ILE A 41 2.38 1.56 -15.80
C ILE A 41 2.56 1.70 -17.32
N PRO A 42 3.68 1.23 -17.88
CA PRO A 42 3.94 1.25 -19.31
C PRO A 42 3.17 0.12 -20.02
N TRP A 43 1.84 0.23 -20.11
CA TRP A 43 0.95 -0.81 -20.64
C TRP A 43 1.30 -1.26 -22.05
N ASP A 44 1.92 -0.41 -22.85
CA ASP A 44 2.41 -0.75 -24.21
C ASP A 44 3.52 -1.81 -24.19
N GLU A 45 4.18 -2.02 -23.05
CA GLU A 45 5.17 -3.08 -22.86
C GLU A 45 4.57 -4.42 -22.45
N ALA A 46 3.29 -4.46 -22.10
CA ALA A 46 2.63 -5.66 -21.62
C ALA A 46 2.63 -6.75 -22.70
N ARG A 47 2.94 -7.98 -22.29
CA ARG A 47 2.97 -9.17 -23.17
C ARG A 47 2.31 -10.34 -22.46
N ASN A 48 1.59 -11.16 -23.24
CA ASN A 48 1.00 -12.37 -22.71
C ASN A 48 2.06 -13.36 -22.20
N PHE A 49 1.72 -14.09 -21.16
CA PHE A 49 2.45 -15.29 -20.73
C PHE A 49 2.00 -16.53 -21.53
N ALA A 50 2.72 -17.65 -21.37
CA ALA A 50 2.55 -18.83 -22.23
C ALA A 50 1.12 -19.35 -22.31
N HIS A 51 0.37 -19.36 -21.18
CA HIS A 51 -1.02 -19.86 -21.17
C HIS A 51 -2.01 -18.99 -21.99
N LEU A 52 -1.62 -17.77 -22.36
CA LEU A 52 -2.35 -16.89 -23.26
C LEU A 52 -1.67 -16.73 -24.63
N GLY A 53 -0.81 -17.68 -24.99
CA GLY A 53 -0.13 -17.69 -26.28
C GLY A 53 1.14 -16.83 -26.38
N GLY A 54 1.61 -16.29 -25.27
CA GLY A 54 2.87 -15.55 -25.20
C GLY A 54 4.05 -16.42 -24.76
N LYS A 55 4.95 -15.84 -24.00
CA LYS A 55 6.13 -16.53 -23.43
C LYS A 55 6.22 -16.27 -21.94
N ASP A 56 6.61 -17.28 -21.18
CA ASP A 56 6.90 -17.11 -19.77
C ASP A 56 8.16 -16.26 -19.57
N TRP A 57 8.30 -15.77 -18.37
CA TRP A 57 9.43 -14.93 -17.96
C TRP A 57 10.73 -15.74 -17.99
N THR A 58 11.82 -15.07 -18.40
CA THR A 58 13.17 -15.61 -18.30
C THR A 58 14.14 -14.58 -17.69
N PRO A 59 15.25 -15.02 -17.05
CA PRO A 59 16.21 -14.12 -16.42
C PRO A 59 16.81 -13.05 -17.33
N GLU A 60 16.85 -13.30 -18.65
CA GLU A 60 17.37 -12.37 -19.67
C GLU A 60 16.47 -11.14 -19.85
N GLU A 61 15.22 -11.21 -19.40
CA GLU A 61 14.27 -10.08 -19.47
C GLU A 61 14.50 -9.01 -18.39
N ARG A 62 15.36 -9.26 -17.41
CA ARG A 62 15.70 -8.32 -16.36
C ARG A 62 16.30 -7.04 -16.90
N ARG A 63 15.58 -5.92 -16.78
CA ARG A 63 16.01 -4.62 -17.31
C ARG A 63 16.64 -3.70 -16.26
N PHE A 64 16.42 -3.97 -14.99
CA PHE A 64 16.90 -3.12 -13.89
C PHE A 64 18.15 -3.68 -13.26
N SER A 65 18.91 -2.79 -12.63
CA SER A 65 19.99 -3.21 -11.75
C SER A 65 19.41 -4.06 -10.60
N GLU A 66 20.25 -4.92 -10.04
CA GLU A 66 19.85 -5.75 -8.90
C GLU A 66 19.37 -4.87 -7.72
N ALA A 67 20.06 -3.77 -7.45
CA ALA A 67 19.67 -2.85 -6.38
C ALA A 67 18.29 -2.24 -6.61
N ALA A 68 17.98 -1.77 -7.82
CA ALA A 68 16.68 -1.20 -8.14
C ALA A 68 15.55 -2.25 -8.01
N ARG A 69 15.78 -3.46 -8.54
CA ARG A 69 14.82 -4.56 -8.44
C ARG A 69 14.57 -4.96 -6.99
N THR A 70 15.64 -5.15 -6.21
CA THR A 70 15.52 -5.52 -4.79
C THR A 70 14.77 -4.45 -4.01
N SER A 71 15.05 -3.17 -4.25
CA SER A 71 14.34 -2.07 -3.62
C SER A 71 12.84 -2.09 -3.93
N LEU A 72 12.46 -2.29 -5.18
CA LEU A 72 11.05 -2.36 -5.59
C LEU A 72 10.33 -3.58 -4.99
N ILE A 73 11.01 -4.74 -4.93
CA ILE A 73 10.45 -5.94 -4.30
C ILE A 73 10.23 -5.71 -2.80
N ILE A 74 11.21 -5.15 -2.09
CA ILE A 74 11.08 -4.87 -0.65
C ILE A 74 9.92 -3.89 -0.40
N ASN A 75 9.81 -2.84 -1.21
CA ASN A 75 8.68 -1.92 -1.10
C ASN A 75 7.35 -2.63 -1.34
N LEU A 76 7.24 -3.45 -2.39
CA LEU A 76 6.02 -4.20 -2.66
C LEU A 76 5.65 -5.12 -1.50
N LEU A 77 6.60 -5.86 -0.94
CA LEU A 77 6.34 -6.74 0.21
C LEU A 77 5.87 -5.96 1.45
N THR A 78 6.35 -4.73 1.61
CA THR A 78 5.87 -3.82 2.66
C THR A 78 4.42 -3.42 2.40
N GLU A 79 4.09 -3.01 1.18
CA GLU A 79 2.72 -2.62 0.79
C GLU A 79 1.74 -3.80 0.84
N ASP A 80 2.16 -4.99 0.45
CA ASP A 80 1.35 -6.21 0.52
C ASP A 80 1.00 -6.63 1.95
N ASN A 81 1.74 -6.15 2.95
CA ASN A 81 1.42 -6.35 4.35
C ASN A 81 0.35 -5.38 4.87
N LEU A 82 -0.25 -4.57 4.01
CA LEU A 82 -1.31 -3.62 4.36
C LEU A 82 -2.47 -4.22 5.18
N PRO A 83 -2.95 -5.47 4.94
CA PRO A 83 -3.97 -6.07 5.78
C PRO A 83 -3.57 -6.17 7.26
N SER A 84 -2.30 -6.48 7.55
CA SER A 84 -1.78 -6.52 8.93
C SER A 84 -1.69 -5.12 9.53
N TYR A 85 -1.17 -4.16 8.80
CA TYR A 85 -1.10 -2.75 9.24
C TYR A 85 -2.49 -2.19 9.48
N HIS A 86 -3.43 -2.40 8.55
CA HIS A 86 -4.81 -1.97 8.70
C HIS A 86 -5.44 -2.55 9.97
N HIS A 87 -5.23 -3.84 10.22
CA HIS A 87 -5.78 -4.52 11.41
C HIS A 87 -5.30 -3.83 12.70
N GLU A 88 -3.99 -3.62 12.83
CA GLU A 88 -3.40 -2.99 14.01
C GLU A 88 -3.88 -1.55 14.19
N ILE A 89 -3.85 -0.76 13.11
CA ILE A 89 -4.26 0.64 13.13
C ILE A 89 -5.75 0.77 13.46
N ALA A 90 -6.61 -0.01 12.81
CA ALA A 90 -8.05 0.00 13.06
C ALA A 90 -8.41 -0.50 14.48
N THR A 91 -7.59 -1.39 15.05
CA THR A 91 -7.76 -1.87 16.43
C THR A 91 -7.44 -0.77 17.44
N ILE A 92 -6.41 0.05 17.17
CA ILE A 92 -5.99 1.12 18.07
C ILE A 92 -6.87 2.35 17.93
N PHE A 93 -7.12 2.81 16.70
CA PHE A 93 -7.79 4.08 16.40
C PHE A 93 -9.30 3.98 16.21
N GLY A 94 -9.82 2.76 16.08
CA GLY A 94 -11.24 2.52 15.86
C GLY A 94 -11.68 2.70 14.41
N ARG A 95 -13.00 2.68 14.21
CA ARG A 95 -13.63 2.76 12.87
C ARG A 95 -14.64 3.90 12.74
N ASP A 96 -14.82 4.66 13.80
CA ASP A 96 -15.79 5.73 13.90
C ASP A 96 -15.09 7.08 14.07
N GLY A 97 -15.83 8.17 13.81
CA GLY A 97 -15.32 9.52 13.93
C GLY A 97 -14.18 9.86 12.98
N ALA A 98 -13.45 10.91 13.29
CA ALA A 98 -12.35 11.39 12.46
C ALA A 98 -11.19 10.36 12.36
N TRP A 99 -10.93 9.61 13.41
CA TRP A 99 -9.95 8.55 13.40
C TRP A 99 -10.33 7.42 12.44
N GLY A 100 -11.59 6.96 12.48
CA GLY A 100 -12.07 5.91 11.59
C GLY A 100 -12.05 6.34 10.12
N GLU A 101 -12.43 7.58 9.84
CA GLU A 101 -12.36 8.16 8.50
C GLU A 101 -10.90 8.24 7.98
N TRP A 102 -9.98 8.68 8.85
CA TRP A 102 -8.54 8.68 8.53
C TRP A 102 -8.03 7.26 8.23
N VAL A 103 -8.34 6.27 9.07
CA VAL A 103 -7.93 4.87 8.84
C VAL A 103 -8.41 4.37 7.49
N GLY A 104 -9.68 4.63 7.14
CA GLY A 104 -10.24 4.24 5.84
C GLY A 104 -9.53 4.93 4.68
N ARG A 105 -9.30 6.24 4.78
CA ARG A 105 -8.62 7.04 3.76
C ARG A 105 -7.17 6.60 3.56
N TRP A 106 -6.42 6.48 4.65
CA TRP A 106 -5.04 6.01 4.63
C TRP A 106 -4.93 4.62 3.98
N THR A 107 -5.76 3.66 4.38
CA THR A 107 -5.76 2.31 3.81
C THR A 107 -6.03 2.32 2.30
N ALA A 108 -6.97 3.14 1.85
CA ALA A 108 -7.27 3.26 0.42
C ALA A 108 -6.12 3.88 -0.39
N GLU A 109 -5.38 4.81 0.20
CA GLU A 109 -4.21 5.43 -0.45
C GLU A 109 -3.03 4.46 -0.50
N GLU A 110 -2.72 3.76 0.59
CA GLU A 110 -1.65 2.75 0.65
C GLU A 110 -1.90 1.58 -0.32
N GLY A 111 -3.14 1.13 -0.47
CA GLY A 111 -3.48 0.07 -1.42
C GLY A 111 -3.14 0.39 -2.88
N ARG A 112 -3.07 1.68 -3.24
CA ARG A 112 -2.64 2.11 -4.59
C ARG A 112 -1.14 1.91 -4.82
N HIS A 113 -0.32 2.04 -3.76
CA HIS A 113 1.12 1.86 -3.86
C HIS A 113 1.46 0.42 -4.23
N GLY A 114 0.91 -0.57 -3.52
CA GLY A 114 1.10 -1.98 -3.82
C GLY A 114 0.66 -2.33 -5.25
N THR A 115 -0.51 -1.85 -5.67
CA THR A 115 -1.02 -2.05 -7.03
C THR A 115 -0.05 -1.48 -8.07
N ALA A 116 0.41 -0.24 -7.92
CA ALA A 116 1.31 0.40 -8.86
C ALA A 116 2.65 -0.33 -8.97
N ILE A 117 3.26 -0.69 -7.85
CA ILE A 117 4.57 -1.39 -7.85
C ILE A 117 4.43 -2.78 -8.45
N ARG A 118 3.39 -3.54 -8.10
CA ARG A 118 3.14 -4.89 -8.62
C ARG A 118 2.94 -4.88 -10.13
N ASP A 119 2.01 -4.06 -10.61
CA ASP A 119 1.72 -3.97 -12.04
C ASP A 119 2.95 -3.52 -12.82
N TYR A 120 3.71 -2.56 -12.31
CA TYR A 120 4.95 -2.11 -12.94
C TYR A 120 5.97 -3.25 -13.07
N LEU A 121 6.23 -4.00 -11.99
CA LEU A 121 7.17 -5.12 -11.99
C LEU A 121 6.77 -6.23 -12.97
N VAL A 122 5.48 -6.55 -13.03
CA VAL A 122 4.96 -7.61 -13.90
C VAL A 122 4.92 -7.17 -15.36
N VAL A 123 4.41 -5.99 -15.65
CA VAL A 123 4.29 -5.45 -17.03
C VAL A 123 5.66 -5.25 -17.67
N THR A 124 6.61 -4.71 -16.92
CA THR A 124 7.99 -4.51 -17.41
C THR A 124 8.81 -5.81 -17.42
N ARG A 125 8.26 -6.90 -16.87
CA ARG A 125 8.96 -8.18 -16.70
C ARG A 125 10.28 -8.06 -15.92
N ALA A 126 10.32 -7.14 -14.98
CA ALA A 126 11.49 -6.86 -14.15
C ALA A 126 11.84 -8.00 -13.20
N VAL A 127 10.85 -8.82 -12.87
CA VAL A 127 10.93 -9.95 -11.93
C VAL A 127 10.23 -11.18 -12.49
N ASP A 128 10.55 -12.34 -11.95
CA ASP A 128 9.74 -13.54 -12.16
C ASP A 128 8.41 -13.39 -11.41
N PRO A 129 7.26 -13.30 -12.09
CA PRO A 129 5.98 -13.12 -11.43
C PRO A 129 5.58 -14.31 -10.56
N VAL A 130 6.09 -15.51 -10.86
CA VAL A 130 5.81 -16.73 -10.06
C VAL A 130 6.59 -16.70 -8.75
N GLU A 131 7.85 -16.30 -8.79
CA GLU A 131 8.66 -16.16 -7.58
C GLU A 131 8.19 -14.98 -6.71
N LEU A 132 7.63 -13.93 -7.32
CA LEU A 132 7.09 -12.79 -6.59
C LEU A 132 5.90 -13.17 -5.70
N GLU A 133 5.12 -14.19 -6.07
CA GLU A 133 3.92 -14.64 -5.35
C GLU A 133 4.19 -15.77 -4.33
N ARG A 134 5.42 -16.25 -4.21
CA ARG A 134 5.79 -17.34 -3.28
C ARG A 134 6.42 -16.83 -2.00
#